data_f532a6a3cc628fc3d7bf682a5d1aa501
#
_entry.id   f532a6a3cc628fc3d7bf682a5d1aa501
#
_cell.length_a   1.000
_cell.length_b   1.000
_cell.length_c   1.000
_cell.angle_alpha   90.00
_cell.angle_beta   90.00
_cell.angle_gamma   90.00
#
_symmetry.space_group_name_H-M   'P 1'
#
loop_
_entity.id
_entity.type
_entity.pdbx_description
1 polymer ?
#
loop_
_entity_poly.entity_id
_entity_poly.type
_entity_poly.pdbx_seq_one_letter_code
_entity_poly.pdbx_strand_id
1 'polypeptide(L)'
;MLQSHGEHARRSRKYFVHDRIFGIGEDYWVDDEHGRHAFLVDGKALRLRETFELKDTERRVLVTIRKKMFSIRDTMTIERDDQPLATIKRKRLSLLRHHYRVELVDGTELDVSGKLLDREFAIEYDGELLAEISRRWLTVRETYGVNVIRDDADPALLIAVAVSVIRMAEREREDD
;
A
#
# COMPACT_ATOMS: atom_id res chain seq x y z
N MET A 1 -18.28 -36.24 22.41
CA MET A 1 -16.96 -35.60 22.33
C MET A 1 -17.04 -34.49 21.28
N LEU A 2 -17.20 -33.28 21.75
CA LEU A 2 -17.21 -32.08 20.88
C LEU A 2 -15.76 -31.64 20.75
N GLN A 3 -15.20 -31.85 19.56
CA GLN A 3 -13.91 -31.27 19.20
C GLN A 3 -14.15 -29.77 18.96
N SER A 4 -13.64 -28.96 19.85
CA SER A 4 -13.52 -27.52 19.70
C SER A 4 -12.64 -27.24 18.48
N HIS A 5 -13.25 -26.76 17.41
CA HIS A 5 -12.51 -26.07 16.35
C HIS A 5 -11.92 -24.82 16.97
N GLY A 6 -10.64 -24.88 17.23
CA GLY A 6 -9.88 -23.72 17.70
C GLY A 6 -10.00 -22.63 16.65
N GLU A 7 -10.74 -21.61 17.00
CA GLU A 7 -10.76 -20.31 16.36
C GLU A 7 -9.34 -19.74 16.50
N HIS A 8 -8.51 -19.96 15.49
CA HIS A 8 -7.24 -19.27 15.38
C HIS A 8 -7.63 -17.80 15.21
N ALA A 9 -7.56 -17.05 16.29
CA ALA A 9 -7.71 -15.61 16.26
C ALA A 9 -6.68 -15.09 15.24
N ARG A 10 -7.17 -14.68 14.06
CA ARG A 10 -6.36 -14.05 13.01
C ARG A 10 -5.71 -12.84 13.64
N ARG A 11 -4.42 -12.90 13.94
CA ARG A 11 -3.66 -11.76 14.44
C ARG A 11 -3.50 -10.77 13.31
N SER A 12 -4.41 -9.80 13.23
CA SER A 12 -4.22 -8.68 12.33
C SER A 12 -3.03 -7.84 12.80
N ARG A 13 -2.23 -7.35 11.85
CA ARG A 13 -1.10 -6.46 12.10
C ARG A 13 -1.44 -5.08 11.57
N LYS A 14 -1.39 -4.07 12.43
CA LYS A 14 -1.69 -2.69 12.06
C LYS A 14 -0.41 -1.90 11.89
N TYR A 15 -0.37 -1.13 10.82
CA TYR A 15 0.72 -0.22 10.51
C TYR A 15 0.15 1.18 10.27
N PHE A 16 0.92 2.19 10.64
CA PHE A 16 0.53 3.59 10.50
C PHE A 16 1.50 4.30 9.57
N VAL A 17 0.97 4.75 8.43
CA VAL A 17 1.72 5.42 7.37
C VAL A 17 1.39 6.90 7.41
N HIS A 18 2.38 7.76 7.59
CA HIS A 18 2.17 9.20 7.62
C HIS A 18 1.93 9.77 6.22
N ASP A 19 0.95 10.67 6.08
CA ASP A 19 0.54 11.30 4.81
C ASP A 19 1.66 12.10 4.13
N ARG A 20 2.61 12.58 4.93
CA ARG A 20 3.74 13.37 4.45
C ARG A 20 4.77 12.58 3.63
N ILE A 21 4.58 11.27 3.45
CA ILE A 21 5.46 10.45 2.58
C ILE A 21 5.57 11.00 1.15
N PHE A 22 4.68 11.89 0.75
CA PHE A 22 4.64 12.48 -0.59
C PHE A 22 5.32 13.84 -0.67
N GLY A 23 5.86 14.34 0.44
CA GLY A 23 6.77 15.50 0.43
C GLY A 23 8.07 15.15 -0.30
N ILE A 24 8.56 16.10 -1.11
CA ILE A 24 9.78 15.90 -1.90
C ILE A 24 10.99 15.75 -0.95
N GLY A 25 11.62 14.56 -0.96
CA GLY A 25 12.90 14.32 -0.30
C GLY A 25 12.86 14.07 1.21
N GLU A 26 11.69 13.79 1.77
CA GLU A 26 11.59 13.46 3.19
C GLU A 26 11.41 11.95 3.41
N ASP A 27 12.05 11.43 4.45
CA ASP A 27 11.93 10.05 4.91
C ASP A 27 10.88 9.96 6.00
N TYR A 28 10.02 8.94 5.95
CA TYR A 28 8.95 8.74 6.92
C TYR A 28 8.95 7.33 7.48
N TRP A 29 8.82 7.24 8.79
CA TRP A 29 8.63 5.96 9.44
C TRP A 29 7.19 5.47 9.30
N VAL A 30 7.06 4.18 9.08
CA VAL A 30 5.83 3.42 9.23
C VAL A 30 5.90 2.74 10.58
N ASP A 31 4.98 3.07 11.47
CA ASP A 31 4.95 2.55 12.82
C ASP A 31 4.02 1.34 12.94
N ASP A 32 4.32 0.44 13.86
CA ASP A 32 3.43 -0.67 14.22
C ASP A 32 2.33 -0.19 15.21
N GLU A 33 1.44 -1.09 15.60
CA GLU A 33 0.35 -0.82 16.54
C GLU A 33 0.81 -0.42 17.96
N HIS A 34 2.10 -0.62 18.27
CA HIS A 34 2.72 -0.22 19.53
C HIS A 34 3.53 1.07 19.42
N GLY A 35 3.47 1.75 18.27
CA GLY A 35 4.22 2.97 18.00
C GLY A 35 5.72 2.76 17.77
N ARG A 36 6.14 1.53 17.46
CA ARG A 36 7.54 1.22 17.13
C ARG A 36 7.75 1.31 15.63
N HIS A 37 8.89 1.82 15.21
CA HIS A 37 9.27 1.85 13.80
C HIS A 37 9.30 0.42 13.22
N ALA A 38 8.54 0.20 12.16
CA ALA A 38 8.48 -1.07 11.44
C ALA A 38 9.16 -0.97 10.07
N PHE A 39 8.90 0.12 9.34
CA PHE A 39 9.49 0.38 8.03
C PHE A 39 9.82 1.86 7.88
N LEU A 40 10.71 2.16 6.93
CA LEU A 40 11.05 3.51 6.49
C LEU A 40 10.65 3.68 5.03
N VAL A 41 9.86 4.69 4.71
CA VAL A 41 9.61 5.11 3.33
C VAL A 41 10.53 6.26 3.00
N ASP A 42 11.41 6.04 2.03
CA ASP A 42 12.40 7.00 1.54
C ASP A 42 11.99 7.50 0.15
N GLY A 43 11.60 8.77 0.07
CA GLY A 43 11.23 9.43 -1.17
C GLY A 43 12.45 9.94 -1.94
N LYS A 44 12.67 9.44 -3.16
CA LYS A 44 13.81 9.84 -4.02
C LYS A 44 13.51 11.10 -4.83
N ALA A 45 13.74 12.25 -4.23
CA ALA A 45 13.44 13.56 -4.83
C ALA A 45 14.19 13.86 -6.15
N LEU A 46 15.38 13.31 -6.32
CA LEU A 46 16.26 13.67 -7.46
C LEU A 46 16.13 12.74 -8.66
N ARG A 47 15.10 11.87 -8.70
CA ARG A 47 14.90 10.98 -9.82
C ARG A 47 13.97 11.60 -10.87
N LEU A 48 14.21 11.32 -12.16
CA LEU A 48 13.38 11.77 -13.28
C LEU A 48 11.93 11.23 -13.21
N ARG A 49 11.71 10.20 -12.43
CA ARG A 49 10.39 9.60 -12.15
C ARG A 49 10.20 9.47 -10.66
N GLU A 50 8.99 9.63 -10.23
CA GLU A 50 8.59 9.42 -8.85
C GLU A 50 9.00 8.02 -8.39
N THR A 51 9.78 7.95 -7.32
CA THR A 51 10.35 6.70 -6.78
C THR A 51 10.33 6.76 -5.26
N PHE A 52 9.87 5.68 -4.63
CA PHE A 52 9.91 5.47 -3.18
C PHE A 52 10.61 4.15 -2.89
N GLU A 53 11.43 4.11 -1.86
CA GLU A 53 12.01 2.89 -1.33
C GLU A 53 11.38 2.58 0.02
N LEU A 54 10.82 1.39 0.18
CA LEU A 54 10.40 0.86 1.47
C LEU A 54 11.57 0.06 2.04
N LYS A 55 12.04 0.48 3.21
CA LYS A 55 13.20 -0.10 3.89
C LYS A 55 12.79 -0.70 5.23
N ASP A 56 13.59 -1.64 5.70
CA ASP A 56 13.48 -2.12 7.09
C ASP A 56 14.08 -1.12 8.10
N THR A 57 14.05 -1.47 9.37
CA THR A 57 14.60 -0.64 10.46
C THR A 57 16.12 -0.49 10.41
N GLU A 58 16.81 -1.37 9.69
CA GLU A 58 18.25 -1.30 9.42
C GLU A 58 18.60 -0.54 8.13
N ARG A 59 17.57 0.09 7.51
CA ARG A 59 17.64 0.83 6.24
C ARG A 59 17.99 -0.01 5.01
N ARG A 60 17.80 -1.33 5.06
CA ARG A 60 17.91 -2.19 3.87
C ARG A 60 16.65 -2.04 3.03
N VAL A 61 16.82 -1.87 1.72
CA VAL A 61 15.70 -1.77 0.78
C VAL A 61 14.98 -3.11 0.69
N LEU A 62 13.70 -3.12 1.01
CA LEU A 62 12.82 -4.28 0.88
C LEU A 62 12.12 -4.30 -0.47
N VAL A 63 11.60 -3.15 -0.89
CA VAL A 63 10.98 -2.97 -2.21
C VAL A 63 11.17 -1.53 -2.69
N THR A 64 11.19 -1.34 -4.00
CA THR A 64 11.22 -0.05 -4.67
C THR A 64 9.92 0.15 -5.44
N ILE A 65 9.27 1.29 -5.23
CA ILE A 65 8.02 1.69 -5.89
C ILE A 65 8.36 2.77 -6.89
N ARG A 66 7.94 2.62 -8.16
CA ARG A 66 8.23 3.58 -9.22
C ARG A 66 7.00 3.89 -10.05
N LYS A 67 6.80 5.17 -10.39
CA LYS A 67 5.84 5.55 -11.41
C LYS A 67 6.34 5.12 -12.78
N LYS A 68 5.50 4.41 -13.55
CA LYS A 68 5.83 4.03 -14.92
C LYS A 68 5.67 5.23 -15.85
N MET A 69 6.75 5.62 -16.51
CA MET A 69 6.70 6.65 -17.54
C MET A 69 6.14 6.05 -18.83
N PHE A 70 5.50 6.87 -19.65
CA PHE A 70 4.93 6.47 -20.96
C PHE A 70 3.82 5.40 -20.88
N SER A 71 3.09 5.35 -19.77
CA SER A 71 1.90 4.51 -19.65
C SER A 71 0.65 5.32 -19.97
N ILE A 72 -0.26 4.76 -20.79
CA ILE A 72 -1.55 5.37 -21.13
C ILE A 72 -2.44 5.54 -19.89
N ARG A 73 -2.24 4.70 -18.90
CA ARG A 73 -2.93 4.75 -17.60
C ARG A 73 -1.92 5.00 -16.50
N ASP A 74 -2.33 5.70 -15.46
CA ASP A 74 -1.49 5.82 -14.27
C ASP A 74 -1.12 4.42 -13.76
N THR A 75 0.18 4.18 -13.68
CA THR A 75 0.73 2.86 -13.38
C THR A 75 1.93 3.01 -12.46
N MET A 76 1.93 2.23 -11.38
CA MET A 76 3.08 2.08 -10.48
C MET A 76 3.64 0.68 -10.61
N THR A 77 4.96 0.54 -10.48
CA THR A 77 5.64 -0.75 -10.40
C THR A 77 6.28 -0.92 -9.04
N ILE A 78 6.22 -2.12 -8.52
CA ILE A 78 6.93 -2.55 -7.30
C ILE A 78 8.00 -3.53 -7.72
N GLU A 79 9.23 -3.29 -7.29
CA GLU A 79 10.40 -4.10 -7.56
C GLU A 79 11.02 -4.59 -6.25
N ARG A 80 11.58 -5.79 -6.26
CA ARG A 80 12.38 -6.35 -5.17
C ARG A 80 13.70 -6.83 -5.76
N ASP A 81 14.81 -6.40 -5.17
CA ASP A 81 16.17 -6.71 -5.66
C ASP A 81 16.34 -6.39 -7.16
N ASP A 82 15.84 -5.20 -7.57
CA ASP A 82 15.81 -4.72 -8.96
C ASP A 82 15.06 -5.64 -9.95
N GLN A 83 14.26 -6.57 -9.44
CA GLN A 83 13.40 -7.43 -10.25
C GLN A 83 11.93 -7.03 -10.10
N PRO A 84 11.14 -7.07 -11.16
CA PRO A 84 9.70 -6.80 -11.07
C PRO A 84 9.04 -7.75 -10.05
N LEU A 85 8.22 -7.20 -9.15
CA LEU A 85 7.41 -7.95 -8.21
C LEU A 85 5.93 -7.80 -8.51
N ALA A 86 5.48 -6.57 -8.74
CA ALA A 86 4.09 -6.27 -9.03
C ALA A 86 3.93 -5.01 -9.89
N THR A 87 2.80 -4.94 -10.58
CA THR A 87 2.38 -3.74 -11.33
C THR A 87 0.98 -3.34 -10.87
N ILE A 88 0.81 -2.08 -10.53
CA ILE A 88 -0.46 -1.51 -10.08
C ILE A 88 -0.99 -0.62 -11.19
N LYS A 89 -2.21 -0.93 -11.67
CA LYS A 89 -2.90 -0.19 -12.72
C LYS A 89 -4.25 0.29 -12.24
N ARG A 90 -4.59 1.53 -12.54
CA ARG A 90 -5.92 2.05 -12.31
C ARG A 90 -6.92 1.45 -13.30
N LYS A 91 -8.06 0.98 -12.80
CA LYS A 91 -9.20 0.58 -13.62
C LYS A 91 -10.15 1.78 -13.80
N ARG A 92 -10.56 2.07 -15.04
CA ARG A 92 -11.62 3.07 -15.31
C ARG A 92 -12.98 2.42 -15.13
N LEU A 93 -13.62 2.54 -13.96
CA LEU A 93 -14.92 1.91 -13.78
C LEU A 93 -15.99 2.75 -13.08
N SER A 94 -15.68 3.88 -12.46
CA SER A 94 -16.73 4.69 -11.79
C SER A 94 -16.20 6.06 -11.37
N LEU A 95 -17.06 7.07 -11.41
CA LEU A 95 -16.78 8.42 -10.90
C LEU A 95 -16.76 8.46 -9.34
N LEU A 96 -17.32 7.43 -8.68
CA LEU A 96 -17.49 7.43 -7.23
C LEU A 96 -16.61 6.41 -6.50
N ARG A 97 -16.06 5.42 -7.20
CA ARG A 97 -15.21 4.38 -6.65
C ARG A 97 -13.95 4.22 -7.45
N HIS A 98 -12.84 4.20 -6.76
CA HIS A 98 -11.54 3.93 -7.35
C HIS A 98 -11.25 2.43 -7.27
N HIS A 99 -10.85 1.87 -8.40
CA HIS A 99 -10.44 0.50 -8.52
C HIS A 99 -9.04 0.44 -9.10
N TYR A 100 -8.19 -0.33 -8.45
CA TYR A 100 -6.86 -0.63 -8.93
C TYR A 100 -6.70 -2.15 -9.02
N ARG A 101 -5.95 -2.60 -10.01
CA ARG A 101 -5.52 -3.98 -10.13
C ARG A 101 -4.03 -4.06 -9.86
N VAL A 102 -3.65 -4.99 -9.00
CA VAL A 102 -2.27 -5.33 -8.71
C VAL A 102 -1.98 -6.68 -9.34
N GLU A 103 -1.11 -6.70 -10.32
CA GLU A 103 -0.68 -7.90 -11.03
C GLU A 103 0.71 -8.28 -10.53
N LEU A 104 0.84 -9.41 -9.83
CA LEU A 104 2.12 -9.97 -9.40
C LEU A 104 2.77 -10.77 -10.54
N VAL A 105 4.10 -10.89 -10.49
CA VAL A 105 4.85 -11.62 -11.55
C VAL A 105 4.54 -13.10 -11.60
N ASP A 106 4.03 -13.70 -10.53
CA ASP A 106 3.61 -15.10 -10.47
C ASP A 106 2.20 -15.34 -11.06
N GLY A 107 1.55 -14.28 -11.54
CA GLY A 107 0.20 -14.31 -12.09
C GLY A 107 -0.92 -14.07 -11.07
N THR A 108 -0.58 -13.88 -9.79
CA THR A 108 -1.57 -13.51 -8.77
C THR A 108 -2.11 -12.10 -9.05
N GLU A 109 -3.43 -11.94 -9.01
CA GLU A 109 -4.08 -10.65 -9.14
C GLU A 109 -4.75 -10.24 -7.83
N LEU A 110 -4.46 -9.03 -7.35
CA LEU A 110 -5.17 -8.43 -6.23
C LEU A 110 -6.08 -7.31 -6.75
N ASP A 111 -7.28 -7.24 -6.20
CA ASP A 111 -8.18 -6.12 -6.43
C ASP A 111 -8.11 -5.15 -5.27
N VAL A 112 -7.92 -3.86 -5.59
CA VAL A 112 -7.99 -2.78 -4.61
C VAL A 112 -9.15 -1.88 -4.96
N SER A 113 -10.09 -1.76 -4.05
CA SER A 113 -11.29 -0.94 -4.24
C SER A 113 -11.55 -0.03 -3.06
N GLY A 114 -12.04 1.17 -3.32
CA GLY A 114 -12.35 2.08 -2.24
C GLY A 114 -13.05 3.36 -2.70
N LYS A 115 -13.40 4.17 -1.71
CA LYS A 115 -13.98 5.50 -1.91
C LYS A 115 -12.90 6.56 -1.65
N LEU A 116 -12.63 7.38 -2.66
CA LEU A 116 -11.62 8.43 -2.57
C LEU A 116 -11.93 9.45 -1.46
N LEU A 117 -13.20 9.84 -1.35
CA LEU A 117 -13.61 10.84 -0.35
C LEU A 117 -13.39 10.35 1.08
N ASP A 118 -13.64 9.07 1.33
CA ASP A 118 -13.50 8.47 2.66
C ASP A 118 -12.05 8.02 2.92
N ARG A 119 -11.20 7.97 1.87
CA ARG A 119 -9.82 7.46 1.88
C ARG A 119 -9.73 6.09 2.53
N GLU A 120 -10.65 5.23 2.14
CA GLU A 120 -10.77 3.86 2.60
C GLU A 120 -10.66 2.92 1.41
N PHE A 121 -9.74 1.94 1.49
CA PHE A 121 -9.54 0.94 0.46
C PHE A 121 -9.46 -0.45 1.08
N ALA A 122 -10.02 -1.43 0.38
CA ALA A 122 -9.85 -2.85 0.66
C ALA A 122 -8.90 -3.45 -0.37
N ILE A 123 -7.97 -4.29 0.06
CA ILE A 123 -7.10 -5.10 -0.78
C ILE A 123 -7.58 -6.54 -0.66
N GLU A 124 -8.01 -7.11 -1.78
CA GLU A 124 -8.63 -8.44 -1.83
C GLU A 124 -7.90 -9.36 -2.82
N TYR A 125 -7.86 -10.64 -2.50
CA TYR A 125 -7.42 -11.70 -3.37
C TYR A 125 -8.52 -12.76 -3.45
N ASP A 126 -9.01 -13.05 -4.65
CA ASP A 126 -10.08 -14.02 -4.90
C ASP A 126 -11.33 -13.82 -4.00
N GLY A 127 -11.67 -12.54 -3.75
CA GLY A 127 -12.80 -12.16 -2.88
C GLY A 127 -12.49 -12.23 -1.37
N GLU A 128 -11.30 -12.65 -0.97
CA GLU A 128 -10.87 -12.65 0.43
C GLU A 128 -10.10 -11.37 0.77
N LEU A 129 -10.46 -10.75 1.88
CA LEU A 129 -9.82 -9.53 2.36
C LEU A 129 -8.41 -9.84 2.91
N LEU A 130 -7.39 -9.23 2.28
CA LEU A 130 -5.99 -9.33 2.72
C LEU A 130 -5.59 -8.19 3.65
N ALA A 131 -6.02 -6.97 3.31
CA ALA A 131 -5.72 -5.78 4.09
C ALA A 131 -6.75 -4.67 3.86
N GLU A 132 -6.81 -3.76 4.81
CA GLU A 132 -7.62 -2.54 4.74
C GLU A 132 -6.72 -1.32 4.92
N ILE A 133 -7.00 -0.28 4.14
CA ILE A 133 -6.38 1.04 4.29
C ILE A 133 -7.47 1.98 4.75
N SER A 134 -7.28 2.66 5.87
CA SER A 134 -8.29 3.56 6.41
C SER A 134 -7.70 4.73 7.18
N ARG A 135 -8.36 5.89 7.08
CA ARG A 135 -8.13 7.05 7.96
C ARG A 135 -9.04 7.08 9.18
N ARG A 136 -10.10 6.29 9.19
CA ARG A 136 -11.16 6.34 10.23
C ARG A 136 -10.68 6.04 11.64
N TRP A 137 -9.61 5.26 11.76
CA TRP A 137 -9.15 4.79 13.07
C TRP A 137 -8.20 5.76 13.77
N LEU A 138 -7.96 6.92 13.15
CA LEU A 138 -6.88 7.80 13.56
C LEU A 138 -7.39 9.16 14.00
N THR A 139 -7.02 9.55 15.21
CA THR A 139 -7.21 10.90 15.74
C THR A 139 -6.18 11.89 15.17
N VAL A 140 -5.07 11.37 14.63
CA VAL A 140 -4.01 12.18 14.03
C VAL A 140 -4.34 12.43 12.56
N ARG A 141 -4.49 13.69 12.20
CA ARG A 141 -4.60 14.11 10.79
C ARG A 141 -3.31 13.71 10.05
N GLU A 142 -3.43 13.39 8.75
CA GLU A 142 -2.28 13.08 7.90
C GLU A 142 -1.63 11.70 8.17
N THR A 143 -2.41 10.71 8.58
CA THR A 143 -1.93 9.33 8.76
C THR A 143 -2.93 8.34 8.19
N TYR A 144 -2.45 7.28 7.57
CA TYR A 144 -3.25 6.13 7.13
C TYR A 144 -2.93 4.91 7.98
N GLY A 145 -3.96 4.19 8.40
CA GLY A 145 -3.80 2.86 8.96
C GLY A 145 -3.84 1.81 7.85
N VAL A 146 -2.91 0.87 7.87
CA VAL A 146 -2.91 -0.33 7.04
C VAL A 146 -3.06 -1.53 7.96
N ASN A 147 -4.21 -2.18 7.90
CA ASN A 147 -4.50 -3.36 8.70
C ASN A 147 -4.30 -4.61 7.84
N VAL A 148 -3.21 -5.35 8.06
CA VAL A 148 -2.92 -6.62 7.40
C VAL A 148 -3.64 -7.74 8.13
N ILE A 149 -4.61 -8.38 7.47
CA ILE A 149 -5.54 -9.33 8.08
C ILE A 149 -5.01 -10.76 8.02
N ARG A 150 -4.35 -11.12 6.91
CA ARG A 150 -3.79 -12.47 6.74
C ARG A 150 -2.37 -12.55 7.30
N ASP A 151 -2.12 -13.55 8.12
CA ASP A 151 -0.81 -13.78 8.77
C ASP A 151 0.28 -14.17 7.77
N ASP A 152 -0.10 -14.86 6.69
CA ASP A 152 0.80 -15.32 5.62
C ASP A 152 1.10 -14.25 4.56
N ALA A 153 0.41 -13.10 4.60
CA ALA A 153 0.65 -12.03 3.66
C ALA A 153 1.96 -11.28 3.98
N ASP A 154 2.69 -10.90 2.92
CA ASP A 154 3.90 -10.08 3.02
C ASP A 154 3.52 -8.62 3.38
N PRO A 155 3.81 -8.13 4.59
CA PRO A 155 3.43 -6.78 4.98
C PRO A 155 4.16 -5.71 4.18
N ALA A 156 5.40 -5.93 3.76
CA ALA A 156 6.15 -4.97 2.95
C ALA A 156 5.48 -4.77 1.58
N LEU A 157 5.01 -5.85 0.95
CA LEU A 157 4.26 -5.78 -0.31
C LEU A 157 2.94 -5.02 -0.12
N LEU A 158 2.16 -5.35 0.90
CA LEU A 158 0.85 -4.71 1.13
C LEU A 158 0.99 -3.23 1.51
N ILE A 159 2.01 -2.85 2.27
CA ILE A 159 2.32 -1.44 2.56
C ILE A 159 2.75 -0.73 1.27
N ALA A 160 3.58 -1.36 0.42
CA ALA A 160 3.97 -0.79 -0.86
C ALA A 160 2.76 -0.58 -1.79
N VAL A 161 1.81 -1.53 -1.82
CA VAL A 161 0.53 -1.39 -2.54
C VAL A 161 -0.27 -0.21 -1.97
N ALA A 162 -0.38 -0.11 -0.64
CA ALA A 162 -1.09 0.98 0.02
C ALA A 162 -0.49 2.35 -0.33
N VAL A 163 0.83 2.51 -0.20
CA VAL A 163 1.56 3.74 -0.57
C VAL A 163 1.30 4.09 -2.04
N SER A 164 1.36 3.11 -2.94
CA SER A 164 1.12 3.33 -4.37
C SER A 164 -0.30 3.81 -4.66
N VAL A 165 -1.30 3.15 -4.09
CA VAL A 165 -2.73 3.49 -4.29
C VAL A 165 -3.05 4.87 -3.72
N ILE A 166 -2.55 5.18 -2.52
CA ILE A 166 -2.72 6.49 -1.90
C ILE A 166 -2.12 7.58 -2.80
N ARG A 167 -0.90 7.36 -3.29
CA ARG A 167 -0.22 8.33 -4.16
C ARG A 167 -0.91 8.50 -5.51
N MET A 168 -1.38 7.42 -6.11
CA MET A 168 -2.16 7.48 -7.35
C MET A 168 -3.47 8.25 -7.15
N ALA A 169 -4.16 8.02 -6.03
CA ALA A 169 -5.39 8.72 -5.67
C ALA A 169 -5.17 10.21 -5.39
N GLU A 170 -4.03 10.59 -4.85
CA GLU A 170 -3.68 12.00 -4.60
C GLU A 170 -3.38 12.76 -5.88
N ARG A 171 -2.60 12.18 -6.80
CA ARG A 171 -2.33 12.80 -8.11
C ARG A 171 -3.59 13.11 -8.88
N GLU A 172 -4.58 12.22 -8.81
CA GLU A 172 -5.86 12.46 -9.48
C GLU A 172 -6.59 13.70 -8.95
N ARG A 173 -6.49 13.94 -7.64
CA ARG A 173 -7.09 15.14 -7.02
C ARG A 173 -6.31 16.42 -7.35
N GLU A 174 -5.03 16.30 -7.68
CA GLU A 174 -4.20 17.43 -8.10
C GLU A 174 -4.46 17.82 -9.57
N ASP A 175 -4.92 16.86 -10.39
CA ASP A 175 -5.18 17.03 -11.82
C ASP A 175 -6.63 17.46 -12.14
N ASP A 176 -7.58 17.40 -11.15
CA ASP A 176 -8.97 17.85 -11.24
C ASP A 176 -9.15 19.30 -10.73
#